data_61f8d767a413e229d5b59a9a66a16513
#
_entry.id   61f8d767a413e229d5b59a9a66a16513
#
_cell.length_a   1.000
_cell.length_b   1.000
_cell.length_c   1.000
_cell.angle_alpha   90.00
_cell.angle_beta   90.00
_cell.angle_gamma   90.00
#
_symmetry.space_group_name_H-M   'P 1'
#
loop_
_entity.id
_entity.type
_entity.pdbx_description
1 polymer ?
#
loop_
_entity_poly.entity_id
_entity_poly.type
_entity_poly.pdbx_seq_one_letter_code
_entity_poly.pdbx_strand_id
1 'polypeptide(L)' 'MYLTTQVANRDIETRKVFSAIKTMGEKCQEILMLASEGMSMQEMQEVTGVKSLGTVLSRLSNCRKELKGLVA' A
#
# COMPACT_ATOMS: atom_id res chain seq x y z
N MET A 1 24.71 12.21 -10.70
CA MET A 1 25.08 11.46 -9.50
C MET A 1 24.10 11.63 -8.37
N TYR A 2 23.69 12.86 -8.10
CA TYR A 2 22.68 13.12 -7.06
C TYR A 2 21.36 12.40 -7.33
N LEU A 3 20.85 12.49 -8.56
CA LEU A 3 19.60 11.82 -8.95
C LEU A 3 19.72 10.30 -8.88
N THR A 4 20.87 9.77 -9.27
CA THR A 4 21.11 8.33 -9.21
C THR A 4 21.06 7.81 -7.79
N THR A 5 21.63 8.54 -6.84
CA THR A 5 21.60 8.19 -5.43
C THR A 5 20.17 8.16 -4.90
N GLN A 6 19.36 9.15 -5.25
CA GLN A 6 17.96 9.20 -4.84
C GLN A 6 17.15 8.05 -5.42
N VAL A 7 17.39 7.71 -6.67
CA VAL A 7 16.70 6.59 -7.33
C VAL A 7 17.05 5.28 -6.63
N ALA A 8 18.32 5.08 -6.31
CA ALA A 8 18.77 3.87 -5.62
C ALA A 8 18.11 3.76 -4.23
N ASN A 9 18.02 4.86 -3.51
CA ASN A 9 17.36 4.87 -2.20
C ASN A 9 15.87 4.55 -2.31
N ARG A 10 15.21 5.08 -3.32
CA ARG A 10 13.81 4.80 -3.58
C ARG A 10 13.58 3.31 -3.88
N ASP A 11 14.45 2.71 -4.67
CA ASP A 11 14.37 1.29 -4.99
C ASP A 11 14.47 0.43 -3.74
N ILE A 12 15.40 0.75 -2.85
CA ILE A 12 15.58 0.02 -1.59
C ILE A 12 14.33 0.17 -0.72
N GLU A 13 13.81 1.38 -0.58
CA GLU A 13 12.60 1.64 0.20
C GLU A 13 11.39 0.92 -0.39
N THR A 14 11.25 0.95 -1.71
CA THR A 14 10.16 0.28 -2.41
C THR A 14 10.21 -1.23 -2.18
N ARG A 15 11.40 -1.83 -2.25
CA ARG A 15 11.58 -3.26 -1.99
C ARG A 15 11.18 -3.63 -0.57
N LYS A 16 11.57 -2.82 0.41
CA LYS A 16 11.20 -3.04 1.80
C LYS A 16 9.69 -2.99 1.99
N VAL A 17 9.05 -2.01 1.37
CA VAL A 17 7.60 -1.85 1.44
C VAL A 17 6.90 -3.06 0.82
N PHE A 18 7.28 -3.47 -0.37
CA PHE A 18 6.66 -4.63 -1.02
C PHE A 18 6.90 -5.92 -0.23
N SER A 19 8.10 -6.10 0.31
CA SER A 19 8.38 -7.26 1.16
C SER A 19 7.49 -7.28 2.40
N ALA A 20 7.31 -6.14 3.03
CA ALA A 20 6.44 -6.01 4.19
C ALA A 20 4.98 -6.30 3.83
N ILE A 21 4.51 -5.78 2.71
CA ILE A 21 3.14 -6.01 2.25
C ILE A 21 2.88 -7.51 2.05
N LYS A 22 3.84 -8.24 1.52
CA LYS A 22 3.71 -9.68 1.31
C LYS A 22 3.54 -10.48 2.60
N THR A 23 3.98 -9.93 3.73
CA THR A 23 3.81 -10.59 5.04
C THR A 23 2.48 -10.27 5.69
N MET A 24 1.73 -9.33 5.14
CA MET A 24 0.43 -8.92 5.66
C MET A 24 -0.68 -9.86 5.17
N GLY A 25 -1.86 -9.76 5.78
CA GLY A 25 -3.02 -10.53 5.35
C GLY A 25 -3.46 -10.16 3.93
N GLU A 26 -4.18 -11.06 3.28
CA GLU A 26 -4.61 -10.89 1.89
C GLU A 26 -5.35 -9.57 1.64
N LYS A 27 -6.23 -9.19 2.57
CA LYS A 27 -7.02 -7.97 2.41
C LYS A 27 -6.15 -6.72 2.42
N CYS A 28 -5.14 -6.68 3.28
CA CYS A 28 -4.20 -5.57 3.31
C CYS A 28 -3.30 -5.57 2.09
N GLN A 29 -2.82 -6.73 1.66
CA GLN A 29 -2.04 -6.84 0.44
C GLN A 29 -2.81 -6.28 -0.75
N GLU A 30 -4.05 -6.72 -0.92
CA GLU A 30 -4.88 -6.27 -2.03
C GLU A 30 -5.07 -4.76 -2.03
N ILE A 31 -5.52 -4.19 -0.91
CA ILE A 31 -5.83 -2.76 -0.88
C ILE A 31 -4.59 -1.87 -1.00
N LEU A 32 -3.47 -2.29 -0.39
CA LEU A 32 -2.23 -1.54 -0.49
C LEU A 32 -1.65 -1.59 -1.90
N MET A 33 -1.74 -2.72 -2.58
CA MET A 33 -1.30 -2.85 -3.96
C MET A 33 -2.14 -1.99 -4.89
N LEU A 34 -3.45 -2.00 -4.74
CA LEU A 34 -4.34 -1.16 -5.53
C LEU A 34 -4.05 0.33 -5.32
N ALA A 35 -3.80 0.72 -4.07
CA ALA A 35 -3.44 2.10 -3.76
C ALA A 35 -2.10 2.49 -4.41
N SER A 36 -1.14 1.57 -4.45
CA SER A 36 0.16 1.81 -5.06
C SER A 36 0.05 1.98 -6.58
N GLU A 37 -0.97 1.42 -7.19
CA GLU A 37 -1.25 1.58 -8.62
C GLU A 37 -1.93 2.90 -8.95
N GLY A 38 -2.24 3.71 -7.94
CA GLY A 38 -2.86 5.01 -8.14
C GLY A 38 -4.37 4.97 -8.28
N MET A 39 -5.01 3.90 -7.85
CA MET A 39 -6.47 3.80 -7.91
C MET A 39 -7.15 4.76 -6.93
N SER A 40 -8.28 5.31 -7.36
CA SER A 40 -9.13 6.13 -6.50
C SER A 40 -9.86 5.25 -5.48
N MET A 41 -10.42 5.87 -4.44
CA MET A 41 -11.21 5.15 -3.45
C MET A 41 -12.40 4.44 -4.10
N GLN A 42 -13.06 5.09 -5.07
CA GLN A 42 -14.18 4.49 -5.77
C GLN A 42 -13.76 3.27 -6.58
N GLU A 43 -12.63 3.37 -7.28
CA GLU A 43 -12.09 2.24 -8.04
C GLU A 43 -11.74 1.08 -7.13
N MET A 44 -11.11 1.36 -5.99
CA MET A 44 -10.78 0.33 -5.01
C MET A 44 -12.03 -0.32 -4.44
N GLN A 45 -13.09 0.47 -4.21
CA GLN A 45 -14.36 -0.07 -3.76
C GLN A 45 -14.93 -1.07 -4.77
N GLU A 46 -14.90 -0.72 -6.04
CA GLU A 46 -15.41 -1.58 -7.11
C GLU A 46 -14.62 -2.88 -7.23
N VAL A 47 -13.29 -2.77 -7.21
CA VAL A 47 -12.43 -3.93 -7.36
C VAL A 47 -12.52 -4.88 -6.17
N THR A 48 -12.56 -4.34 -4.95
CA THR A 48 -12.59 -5.15 -3.73
C THR A 48 -13.99 -5.64 -3.37
N GLY A 49 -15.04 -5.05 -3.94
CA GLY A 49 -16.41 -5.40 -3.62
C GLY A 49 -16.87 -4.92 -2.26
N VAL A 50 -16.13 -4.02 -1.62
CA VAL A 50 -16.49 -3.45 -0.31
C VAL A 50 -17.71 -2.54 -0.48
N LYS A 51 -18.64 -2.63 0.45
CA LYS A 51 -19.95 -1.96 0.32
C LYS A 51 -19.92 -0.44 0.48
N SER A 52 -18.93 0.13 1.15
CA SER A 52 -18.88 1.56 1.37
C SER A 52 -17.48 2.13 1.23
N LEU A 53 -17.41 3.40 0.82
CA LEU A 53 -16.14 4.12 0.75
C LEU A 53 -15.49 4.27 2.12
N GLY A 54 -16.29 4.46 3.16
CA GLY A 54 -15.80 4.56 4.53
C GLY A 54 -15.04 3.31 4.96
N THR A 55 -15.54 2.14 4.58
CA THR A 55 -14.87 0.87 4.88
C THR A 55 -13.56 0.75 4.12
N VAL A 56 -13.53 1.17 2.84
CA VAL A 56 -12.28 1.19 2.07
C VAL A 56 -11.25 2.09 2.74
N LEU A 57 -11.66 3.29 3.13
CA LEU A 57 -10.77 4.24 3.79
C LEU A 57 -10.24 3.71 5.12
N SER A 58 -11.10 3.15 5.95
CA SER A 58 -10.72 2.58 7.23
C SER A 58 -9.74 1.43 7.06
N ARG A 59 -10.02 0.53 6.12
CA ARG A 59 -9.15 -0.60 5.82
C ARG A 59 -7.78 -0.12 5.33
N LEU A 60 -7.75 0.83 4.40
CA LEU A 60 -6.52 1.39 3.88
C LEU A 60 -5.70 2.07 4.98
N SER A 61 -6.36 2.87 5.83
CA SER A 61 -5.72 3.56 6.94
C SER A 61 -5.10 2.57 7.93
N ASN A 62 -5.84 1.55 8.32
CA ASN A 62 -5.36 0.52 9.25
C ASN A 62 -4.20 -0.27 8.65
N CYS A 63 -4.31 -0.64 7.38
CA CYS A 63 -3.25 -1.38 6.69
C CYS A 63 -1.98 -0.54 6.55
N ARG A 64 -2.11 0.77 6.30
CA ARG A 64 -0.97 1.69 6.26
C ARG A 64 -0.27 1.80 7.61
N LYS A 65 -1.02 1.85 8.70
CA LYS A 65 -0.46 1.89 10.05
C LYS A 65 0.34 0.63 10.34
N GLU A 66 -0.23 -0.50 9.99
CA GLU A 66 0.43 -1.79 10.15
C GLU A 66 1.71 -1.85 9.33
N LEU A 67 1.65 -1.40 8.08
CA LEU A 67 2.82 -1.33 7.20
C LEU A 67 3.92 -0.46 7.77
N LYS A 68 3.58 0.71 8.31
CA LYS A 68 4.56 1.59 8.95
C LYS A 68 5.29 0.89 10.08
N GLY A 69 4.58 0.09 10.87
CA GLY A 69 5.18 -0.68 11.94
C GLY A 69 6.16 -1.74 11.44
N LEU A 70 5.89 -2.30 10.27
CA LEU A 70 6.73 -3.33 9.68
C LEU A 70 8.01 -2.79 9.04
N VAL A 71 7.98 -1.56 8.53
CA VAL A 71 9.13 -0.97 7.84
C VAL A 71 9.89 0.05 8.68
N ALA A 72 9.39 0.39 9.85
CA ALA A 72 10.00 1.38 10.75
C ALA A 72 11.28 0.85 11.39
#